data_224997e062237f52064add3e9771d1d1
#
_entry.id   224997e062237f52064add3e9771d1d1
#
_cell.length_a   1.000
_cell.length_b   1.000
_cell.length_c   1.000
_cell.angle_alpha   90.00
_cell.angle_beta   90.00
_cell.angle_gamma   90.00
#
_symmetry.space_group_name_H-M   'P 1'
#
loop_
_entity.id
_entity.type
_entity.pdbx_description
1 polymer ?
#
loop_
_entity_poly.entity_id
_entity_poly.type
_entity_poly.pdbx_seq_one_letter_code
_entity_poly.pdbx_strand_id
1 'polypeptide(L)'
;MQRDFAALLEACRRGGVEVRSDSRVVGQGDIFVAVPGVNEDGARFIPAAVEAGAAVVVCRPGGPEDAALQASVRAEGCRVVYHEDPREALWRLAEARWRTGASRVKILGVTGTNGKTTSTSLLERLFTDAGHKVGVLGTVSYRWPGHSEAAPLTTPDPLRVHSMLAQMEAAGVDVVVMEVSSHAIDQQRVCGVPFAGAAFTNLTQDHLDFHKDMESYFKTKARLFLELPRAE
;
A
#
# COMPACT_ATOMS: atom_id res chain seq x y z
N MET A 1 -7.42 -13.08 18.02
CA MET A 1 -6.53 -12.17 17.28
C MET A 1 -6.15 -12.72 15.91
N GLN A 2 -5.30 -13.75 15.77
CA GLN A 2 -4.93 -14.29 14.45
C GLN A 2 -6.10 -14.88 13.64
N ARG A 3 -7.01 -15.62 14.29
CA ARG A 3 -8.18 -16.19 13.60
C ARG A 3 -9.14 -15.14 13.06
N ASP A 4 -9.36 -14.05 13.79
CA ASP A 4 -10.24 -12.97 13.36
C ASP A 4 -9.68 -12.22 12.16
N PHE A 5 -8.37 -11.95 12.15
CA PHE A 5 -7.71 -11.32 11.03
C PHE A 5 -7.67 -12.23 9.79
N ALA A 6 -7.45 -13.55 9.96
CA ALA A 6 -7.53 -14.52 8.86
C ALA A 6 -8.93 -14.54 8.21
N ALA A 7 -9.99 -14.41 9.02
CA ALA A 7 -11.35 -14.31 8.50
C ALA A 7 -11.59 -13.03 7.69
N LEU A 8 -10.96 -11.91 8.07
CA LEU A 8 -11.02 -10.68 7.27
C LEU A 8 -10.30 -10.81 5.93
N LEU A 9 -9.12 -11.42 5.90
CA LEU A 9 -8.41 -11.69 4.65
C LEU A 9 -9.26 -12.53 3.70
N GLU A 10 -9.92 -13.55 4.23
CA GLU A 10 -10.81 -14.40 3.41
C GLU A 10 -12.05 -13.63 2.92
N ALA A 11 -12.63 -12.76 3.74
CA ALA A 11 -13.73 -11.88 3.32
C ALA A 11 -13.30 -10.93 2.19
N CYS A 12 -12.11 -10.34 2.30
CA CYS A 12 -11.54 -9.51 1.24
C CYS A 12 -11.33 -10.29 -0.07
N ARG A 13 -10.81 -11.52 0.01
CA ARG A 13 -10.62 -12.39 -1.18
C ARG A 13 -11.92 -12.74 -1.90
N ARG A 14 -13.03 -12.88 -1.17
CA ARG A 14 -14.36 -13.14 -1.76
C ARG A 14 -14.95 -11.92 -2.46
N GLY A 15 -14.48 -10.73 -2.13
CA GLY A 15 -15.02 -9.46 -2.62
C GLY A 15 -16.25 -9.00 -1.84
N GLY A 16 -16.77 -7.82 -2.21
CA GLY A 16 -17.96 -7.23 -1.56
C GLY A 16 -17.68 -6.47 -0.26
N VAL A 17 -16.41 -6.41 0.19
CA VAL A 17 -16.00 -5.63 1.35
C VAL A 17 -14.92 -4.65 0.92
N GLU A 18 -15.09 -3.38 1.22
CA GLU A 18 -14.08 -2.35 0.97
C GLU A 18 -13.19 -2.15 2.20
N VAL A 19 -11.92 -1.82 1.95
CA VAL A 19 -10.92 -1.51 2.98
C VAL A 19 -10.57 -0.05 2.91
N ARG A 20 -10.59 0.64 4.03
CA ARG A 20 -10.33 2.07 4.15
C ARG A 20 -9.30 2.35 5.24
N SER A 21 -8.47 3.37 5.02
CA SER A 21 -7.56 3.94 6.01
C SER A 21 -7.82 5.43 6.26
N ASP A 22 -8.78 6.00 5.57
CA ASP A 22 -9.27 7.37 5.74
C ASP A 22 -10.74 7.32 6.17
N SER A 23 -11.05 7.82 7.38
CA SER A 23 -12.40 7.78 7.95
C SER A 23 -13.43 8.61 7.15
N ARG A 24 -12.97 9.59 6.37
CA ARG A 24 -13.83 10.47 5.56
C ARG A 24 -14.49 9.78 4.37
N VAL A 25 -13.92 8.64 3.95
CA VAL A 25 -14.41 7.85 2.79
C VAL A 25 -14.93 6.47 3.21
N VAL A 26 -15.10 6.24 4.51
CA VAL A 26 -15.72 5.03 5.03
C VAL A 26 -17.21 5.02 4.69
N GLY A 27 -17.70 3.88 4.26
CA GLY A 27 -19.12 3.62 4.01
C GLY A 27 -19.64 2.43 4.81
N GLN A 28 -20.93 2.16 4.61
CA GLN A 28 -21.62 1.07 5.32
C GLN A 28 -21.00 -0.29 4.96
N GLY A 29 -20.60 -1.03 5.99
CA GLY A 29 -20.04 -2.37 5.83
C GLY A 29 -18.53 -2.42 5.60
N ASP A 30 -17.84 -1.27 5.48
CA ASP A 30 -16.40 -1.20 5.22
C ASP A 30 -15.56 -1.72 6.40
N ILE A 31 -14.33 -2.13 6.10
CA ILE A 31 -13.26 -2.36 7.07
C ILE A 31 -12.43 -1.08 7.18
N PHE A 32 -12.42 -0.46 8.36
CA PHE A 32 -11.52 0.65 8.65
C PHE A 32 -10.25 0.17 9.32
N VAL A 33 -9.07 0.52 8.78
CA VAL A 33 -7.78 0.21 9.39
C VAL A 33 -7.19 1.48 9.98
N ALA A 34 -7.09 1.53 11.30
CA ALA A 34 -6.55 2.65 12.05
C ALA A 34 -5.02 2.64 12.03
N VAL A 35 -4.43 3.15 10.95
CA VAL A 35 -2.98 3.16 10.73
C VAL A 35 -2.33 4.31 11.49
N PRO A 36 -1.28 4.07 12.30
CA PRO A 36 -0.49 5.14 12.89
C PRO A 36 0.19 5.98 11.80
N GLY A 37 -0.19 7.25 11.68
CA GLY A 37 0.45 8.20 10.78
C GLY A 37 1.74 8.80 11.35
N VAL A 38 2.40 9.65 10.55
CA VAL A 38 3.60 10.39 11.00
C VAL A 38 3.22 11.51 11.98
N ASN A 39 2.12 12.20 11.72
CA ASN A 39 1.68 13.35 12.50
C ASN A 39 0.50 13.03 13.43
N GLU A 40 -0.30 12.03 13.12
CA GLU A 40 -1.52 11.70 13.86
C GLU A 40 -1.71 10.18 13.94
N ASP A 41 -2.21 9.69 15.07
CA ASP A 41 -2.57 8.29 15.21
C ASP A 41 -3.96 8.05 14.60
N GLY A 42 -4.05 7.06 13.69
CA GLY A 42 -5.31 6.66 13.07
C GLY A 42 -6.37 6.19 14.05
N ALA A 43 -5.99 5.77 15.25
CA ALA A 43 -6.90 5.36 16.30
C ALA A 43 -7.89 6.49 16.71
N ARG A 44 -7.48 7.74 16.65
CA ARG A 44 -8.36 8.90 16.95
C ARG A 44 -9.55 9.03 15.99
N PHE A 45 -9.47 8.42 14.80
CA PHE A 45 -10.53 8.48 13.79
C PHE A 45 -11.49 7.30 13.84
N ILE A 46 -11.29 6.36 14.78
CA ILE A 46 -12.18 5.20 14.94
C ILE A 46 -13.64 5.63 15.20
N PRO A 47 -13.94 6.58 16.10
CA PRO A 47 -15.32 7.01 16.31
C PRO A 47 -16.01 7.49 15.02
N ALA A 48 -15.33 8.32 14.24
CA ALA A 48 -15.87 8.83 12.98
C ALA A 48 -16.07 7.71 11.94
N ALA A 49 -15.17 6.73 11.88
CA ALA A 49 -15.31 5.59 10.98
C ALA A 49 -16.51 4.69 11.38
N VAL A 50 -16.72 4.49 12.66
CA VAL A 50 -17.88 3.71 13.19
C VAL A 50 -19.18 4.44 12.89
N GLU A 51 -19.26 5.74 13.15
CA GLU A 51 -20.42 6.58 12.82
C GLU A 51 -20.75 6.56 11.31
N ALA A 52 -19.70 6.52 10.46
CA ALA A 52 -19.85 6.38 9.01
C ALA A 52 -20.30 4.98 8.55
N GLY A 53 -20.38 4.00 9.45
CA GLY A 53 -20.90 2.68 9.17
C GLY A 53 -19.86 1.58 8.98
N ALA A 54 -18.63 1.75 9.46
CA ALA A 54 -17.64 0.68 9.44
C ALA A 54 -18.18 -0.57 10.15
N ALA A 55 -18.17 -1.72 9.48
CA ALA A 55 -18.54 -2.99 10.09
C ALA A 55 -17.41 -3.59 10.94
N VAL A 56 -16.18 -3.27 10.61
CA VAL A 56 -14.98 -3.74 11.30
C VAL A 56 -13.96 -2.61 11.42
N VAL A 57 -13.36 -2.49 12.59
CA VAL A 57 -12.19 -1.66 12.84
C VAL A 57 -10.99 -2.56 13.11
N VAL A 58 -9.89 -2.33 12.40
CA VAL A 58 -8.59 -2.97 12.66
C VAL A 58 -7.69 -1.94 13.31
N CYS A 59 -7.19 -2.22 14.52
CA CYS A 59 -6.34 -1.32 15.26
C CYS A 59 -5.29 -2.08 16.07
N ARG A 60 -4.31 -1.32 16.62
CA ARG A 60 -3.30 -1.89 17.52
C ARG A 60 -3.95 -2.25 18.87
N PRO A 61 -3.57 -3.38 19.51
CA PRO A 61 -3.95 -3.62 20.90
C PRO A 61 -3.21 -2.62 21.80
N GLY A 62 -3.84 -2.16 22.84
CA GLY A 62 -3.11 -1.41 23.86
C GLY A 62 -3.88 -0.37 24.62
N GLY A 63 -3.68 -0.34 25.94
CA GLY A 63 -4.06 0.68 26.87
C GLY A 63 -5.36 0.45 27.65
N PRO A 64 -5.50 1.14 28.78
CA PRO A 64 -6.71 1.05 29.62
C PRO A 64 -7.97 1.60 28.92
N GLU A 65 -7.82 2.32 27.82
CA GLU A 65 -8.93 2.87 27.00
C GLU A 65 -9.56 1.84 26.06
N ASP A 66 -8.90 0.68 25.83
CA ASP A 66 -9.39 -0.37 24.94
C ASP A 66 -10.77 -0.91 25.30
N ALA A 67 -11.08 -1.05 26.60
CA ALA A 67 -12.35 -1.56 27.05
C ALA A 67 -13.50 -0.57 26.76
N ALA A 68 -13.26 0.71 26.92
CA ALA A 68 -14.23 1.76 26.61
C ALA A 68 -14.45 1.88 25.09
N LEU A 69 -13.36 1.83 24.31
CA LEU A 69 -13.42 1.80 22.84
C LEU A 69 -14.18 0.58 22.34
N GLN A 70 -13.89 -0.62 22.85
CA GLN A 70 -14.62 -1.83 22.49
C GLN A 70 -16.11 -1.75 22.82
N ALA A 71 -16.45 -1.20 23.98
CA ALA A 71 -17.86 -1.06 24.37
C ALA A 71 -18.59 -0.09 23.43
N SER A 72 -17.99 1.06 23.12
CA SER A 72 -18.55 2.04 22.18
C SER A 72 -18.72 1.46 20.78
N VAL A 73 -17.68 0.86 20.22
CA VAL A 73 -17.70 0.28 18.88
C VAL A 73 -18.70 -0.87 18.75
N ARG A 74 -18.84 -1.70 19.78
CA ARG A 74 -19.83 -2.79 19.81
C ARG A 74 -21.26 -2.30 19.96
N ALA A 75 -21.48 -1.21 20.68
CA ALA A 75 -22.80 -0.61 20.81
C ALA A 75 -23.39 -0.18 19.45
N GLU A 76 -22.51 0.21 18.52
CA GLU A 76 -22.88 0.56 17.14
C GLU A 76 -22.88 -0.65 16.17
N GLY A 77 -22.76 -1.90 16.69
CA GLY A 77 -22.74 -3.11 15.88
C GLY A 77 -21.43 -3.36 15.11
N CYS A 78 -20.41 -2.55 15.33
CA CYS A 78 -19.10 -2.71 14.71
C CYS A 78 -18.21 -3.67 15.50
N ARG A 79 -17.33 -4.39 14.81
CA ARG A 79 -16.41 -5.36 15.41
C ARG A 79 -14.99 -4.81 15.43
N VAL A 80 -14.29 -4.96 16.56
CA VAL A 80 -12.84 -4.64 16.67
C VAL A 80 -12.03 -5.90 16.41
N VAL A 81 -11.03 -5.78 15.55
CA VAL A 81 -9.99 -6.79 15.30
C VAL A 81 -8.63 -6.16 15.59
N TYR A 82 -7.89 -6.78 16.50
CA TYR A 82 -6.57 -6.32 16.86
C TYR A 82 -5.48 -6.89 15.96
N HIS A 83 -4.53 -6.03 15.57
CA HIS A 83 -3.32 -6.40 14.86
C HIS A 83 -2.13 -5.59 15.40
N GLU A 84 -1.00 -6.24 15.68
CA GLU A 84 0.19 -5.60 16.25
C GLU A 84 0.75 -4.48 15.37
N ASP A 85 0.71 -4.67 14.06
CA ASP A 85 1.07 -3.66 13.07
C ASP A 85 -0.12 -3.38 12.11
N PRO A 86 -0.87 -2.27 12.31
CA PRO A 86 -1.96 -1.89 11.40
C PRO A 86 -1.48 -1.56 9.98
N ARG A 87 -0.22 -1.17 9.76
CA ARG A 87 0.32 -0.99 8.41
C ARG A 87 0.44 -2.33 7.69
N GLU A 88 0.94 -3.36 8.39
CA GLU A 88 0.97 -4.72 7.88
C GLU A 88 -0.47 -5.20 7.59
N ALA A 89 -1.40 -4.98 8.51
CA ALA A 89 -2.79 -5.33 8.30
C ALA A 89 -3.36 -4.67 7.04
N LEU A 90 -3.08 -3.39 6.81
CA LEU A 90 -3.59 -2.63 5.66
C LEU A 90 -3.13 -3.24 4.33
N TRP A 91 -1.81 -3.45 4.14
CA TRP A 91 -1.34 -3.98 2.87
C TRP A 91 -1.76 -5.45 2.65
N ARG A 92 -1.84 -6.26 3.70
CA ARG A 92 -2.32 -7.65 3.60
C ARG A 92 -3.79 -7.72 3.19
N LEU A 93 -4.63 -6.83 3.73
CA LEU A 93 -6.04 -6.73 3.33
C LEU A 93 -6.16 -6.21 1.89
N ALA A 94 -5.32 -5.26 1.47
CA ALA A 94 -5.25 -4.77 0.10
C ALA A 94 -4.83 -5.88 -0.86
N GLU A 95 -3.73 -6.59 -0.57
CA GLU A 95 -3.28 -7.74 -1.38
C GLU A 95 -4.40 -8.79 -1.50
N ALA A 96 -5.05 -9.14 -0.39
CA ALA A 96 -6.13 -10.12 -0.39
C ALA A 96 -7.33 -9.64 -1.22
N ARG A 97 -7.71 -8.34 -1.14
CA ARG A 97 -8.83 -7.75 -1.86
C ARG A 97 -8.64 -7.76 -3.38
N TRP A 98 -7.44 -7.43 -3.84
CA TRP A 98 -7.12 -7.33 -5.26
C TRP A 98 -6.30 -8.51 -5.80
N ARG A 99 -5.91 -9.47 -4.96
CA ARG A 99 -5.17 -10.70 -5.32
C ARG A 99 -3.88 -10.44 -6.11
N THR A 100 -3.23 -9.34 -5.84
CA THR A 100 -2.04 -8.90 -6.59
C THR A 100 -0.85 -9.84 -6.44
N GLY A 101 -0.77 -10.63 -5.36
CA GLY A 101 0.23 -11.68 -5.20
C GLY A 101 0.14 -12.80 -6.25
N ALA A 102 -1.04 -12.99 -6.88
CA ALA A 102 -1.27 -13.95 -7.96
C ALA A 102 -1.29 -13.29 -9.36
N SER A 103 -0.94 -12.02 -9.46
CA SER A 103 -0.92 -11.28 -10.74
C SER A 103 0.14 -11.82 -11.69
N ARG A 104 -0.19 -11.80 -12.99
CA ARG A 104 0.75 -12.16 -14.07
C ARG A 104 1.59 -10.98 -14.54
N VAL A 105 1.24 -9.77 -14.12
CA VAL A 105 1.94 -8.54 -14.49
C VAL A 105 3.35 -8.55 -13.90
N LYS A 106 4.36 -8.30 -14.71
CA LYS A 106 5.75 -8.18 -14.26
C LYS A 106 5.99 -6.78 -13.69
N ILE A 107 6.28 -6.67 -12.40
CA ILE A 107 6.43 -5.39 -11.72
C ILE A 107 7.92 -5.12 -11.50
N LEU A 108 8.39 -3.97 -11.98
CA LEU A 108 9.76 -3.50 -11.85
C LEU A 108 9.80 -2.28 -10.92
N GLY A 109 10.53 -2.38 -9.83
CA GLY A 109 10.73 -1.29 -8.87
C GLY A 109 11.99 -0.49 -9.17
N VAL A 110 11.91 0.84 -9.19
CA VAL A 110 13.07 1.73 -9.34
C VAL A 110 13.19 2.58 -8.09
N THR A 111 14.29 2.44 -7.35
CA THR A 111 14.61 3.27 -6.18
C THR A 111 15.94 3.98 -6.35
N GLY A 112 16.24 4.88 -5.44
CA GLY A 112 17.46 5.72 -5.42
C GLY A 112 17.12 7.14 -4.99
N THR A 113 18.12 7.99 -4.86
CA THR A 113 17.90 9.42 -4.57
C THR A 113 17.39 10.13 -5.82
N ASN A 114 18.15 10.12 -6.88
CA ASN A 114 17.87 10.79 -8.15
C ASN A 114 17.72 9.77 -9.30
N GLY A 115 17.08 10.20 -10.40
CA GLY A 115 16.99 9.41 -11.62
C GLY A 115 15.86 8.38 -11.66
N LYS A 116 15.06 8.23 -10.63
CA LYS A 116 13.91 7.30 -10.63
C LYS A 116 12.96 7.56 -11.81
N THR A 117 12.48 8.79 -11.94
CA THR A 117 11.55 9.20 -13.02
C THR A 117 12.15 9.03 -14.40
N THR A 118 13.42 9.40 -14.58
CA THR A 118 14.12 9.20 -15.86
C THR A 118 14.24 7.71 -16.19
N SER A 119 14.66 6.89 -15.22
CA SER A 119 14.79 5.44 -15.43
C SER A 119 13.46 4.77 -15.72
N THR A 120 12.39 5.16 -15.02
CA THR A 120 11.04 4.62 -15.29
C THR A 120 10.56 5.00 -16.67
N SER A 121 10.78 6.24 -17.12
CA SER A 121 10.41 6.69 -18.47
C SER A 121 11.22 5.97 -19.57
N LEU A 122 12.50 5.69 -19.33
CA LEU A 122 13.32 4.91 -20.28
C LEU A 122 12.84 3.45 -20.33
N LEU A 123 12.56 2.82 -19.20
CA LEU A 123 12.03 1.46 -19.14
C LEU A 123 10.65 1.37 -19.81
N GLU A 124 9.76 2.32 -19.54
CA GLU A 124 8.47 2.41 -20.23
C GLU A 124 8.65 2.42 -21.74
N ARG A 125 9.53 3.26 -22.25
CA ARG A 125 9.82 3.35 -23.68
C ARG A 125 10.39 2.04 -24.23
N LEU A 126 11.38 1.45 -23.57
CA LEU A 126 12.01 0.21 -24.00
C LEU A 126 11.02 -0.96 -24.08
N PHE A 127 10.18 -1.14 -23.05
CA PHE A 127 9.17 -2.19 -23.07
C PHE A 127 8.05 -1.94 -24.09
N THR A 128 7.66 -0.68 -24.26
CA THR A 128 6.68 -0.31 -25.29
C THR A 128 7.20 -0.59 -26.70
N ASP A 129 8.46 -0.22 -26.98
CA ASP A 129 9.11 -0.49 -28.28
C ASP A 129 9.31 -2.01 -28.51
N ALA A 130 9.43 -2.80 -27.44
CA ALA A 130 9.45 -4.25 -27.48
C ALA A 130 8.06 -4.89 -27.66
N GLY A 131 7.00 -4.09 -27.75
CA GLY A 131 5.63 -4.56 -27.99
C GLY A 131 4.81 -4.88 -26.75
N HIS A 132 5.29 -4.55 -25.55
CA HIS A 132 4.55 -4.74 -24.31
C HIS A 132 3.59 -3.58 -24.01
N LYS A 133 2.47 -3.89 -23.37
CA LYS A 133 1.60 -2.88 -22.75
C LYS A 133 2.16 -2.54 -21.38
N VAL A 134 2.52 -1.27 -21.20
CA VAL A 134 3.23 -0.81 -19.99
C VAL A 134 2.33 0.06 -19.13
N GLY A 135 2.36 -0.19 -17.82
CA GLY A 135 1.84 0.70 -16.78
C GLY A 135 2.97 1.41 -16.05
N VAL A 136 2.75 2.63 -15.59
CA VAL A 136 3.71 3.41 -14.82
C VAL A 136 3.06 3.97 -13.57
N LEU A 137 3.70 3.76 -12.42
CA LEU A 137 3.40 4.44 -11.16
C LEU A 137 4.62 5.27 -10.75
N GLY A 138 4.53 6.58 -10.85
CA GLY A 138 5.66 7.46 -10.57
C GLY A 138 5.28 8.90 -10.23
N THR A 139 6.29 9.73 -10.04
CA THR A 139 6.17 11.12 -9.55
C THR A 139 5.27 12.00 -10.42
N VAL A 140 5.29 11.81 -11.73
CA VAL A 140 4.56 12.68 -12.67
C VAL A 140 3.10 12.26 -12.79
N SER A 141 2.87 10.98 -13.01
CA SER A 141 1.52 10.44 -13.24
C SER A 141 1.46 8.95 -12.93
N TYR A 142 0.24 8.47 -12.69
CA TYR A 142 -0.10 7.06 -12.75
C TYR A 142 -0.80 6.82 -14.07
N ARG A 143 -0.26 5.93 -14.93
CA ARG A 143 -0.75 5.75 -16.29
C ARG A 143 -0.59 4.34 -16.82
N TRP A 144 -1.51 3.93 -17.66
CA TRP A 144 -1.51 2.71 -18.47
C TRP A 144 -2.42 2.91 -19.68
N PRO A 145 -2.48 2.00 -20.67
CA PRO A 145 -3.34 2.17 -21.84
C PRO A 145 -4.79 2.51 -21.47
N GLY A 146 -5.26 3.65 -21.96
CA GLY A 146 -6.61 4.17 -21.69
C GLY A 146 -6.80 4.92 -20.36
N HIS A 147 -5.74 5.06 -19.54
CA HIS A 147 -5.82 5.78 -18.27
C HIS A 147 -4.57 6.63 -18.00
N SER A 148 -4.79 7.84 -17.52
CA SER A 148 -3.72 8.71 -17.00
C SER A 148 -4.29 9.68 -15.98
N GLU A 149 -3.65 9.78 -14.82
CA GLU A 149 -4.00 10.75 -13.77
C GLU A 149 -2.73 11.34 -13.14
N ALA A 150 -2.83 12.57 -12.63
CA ALA A 150 -1.72 13.20 -11.90
C ALA A 150 -1.41 12.44 -10.62
N ALA A 151 -0.13 12.25 -10.35
CA ALA A 151 0.31 11.53 -9.15
C ALA A 151 0.38 12.48 -7.94
N PRO A 152 -0.42 12.28 -6.89
CA PRO A 152 -0.29 13.05 -5.65
C PRO A 152 0.96 12.65 -4.84
N LEU A 153 1.49 11.45 -5.07
CA LEU A 153 2.67 10.89 -4.41
C LEU A 153 3.51 10.12 -5.44
N THR A 154 4.83 10.11 -5.27
CA THR A 154 5.73 9.28 -6.10
C THR A 154 5.34 7.80 -6.06
N THR A 155 5.00 7.29 -4.88
CA THR A 155 4.52 5.93 -4.64
C THR A 155 3.22 6.02 -3.86
N PRO A 156 2.10 5.51 -4.40
CA PRO A 156 0.80 5.58 -3.72
C PRO A 156 0.77 4.86 -2.37
N ASP A 157 -0.32 5.03 -1.62
CA ASP A 157 -0.63 4.20 -0.45
C ASP A 157 -0.93 2.75 -0.85
N PRO A 158 -0.91 1.78 0.10
CA PRO A 158 -1.08 0.36 -0.22
C PRO A 158 -2.40 0.04 -0.92
N LEU A 159 -3.51 0.63 -0.50
CA LEU A 159 -4.82 0.37 -1.11
C LEU A 159 -4.81 0.78 -2.58
N ARG A 160 -4.25 1.95 -2.85
CA ARG A 160 -4.17 2.49 -4.21
C ARG A 160 -3.18 1.72 -5.09
N VAL A 161 -2.01 1.32 -4.55
CA VAL A 161 -1.04 0.48 -5.27
C VAL A 161 -1.71 -0.83 -5.73
N HIS A 162 -2.29 -1.59 -4.80
CA HIS A 162 -2.89 -2.89 -5.13
C HIS A 162 -4.12 -2.76 -6.05
N SER A 163 -4.94 -1.72 -5.84
CA SER A 163 -6.08 -1.43 -6.73
C SER A 163 -5.63 -1.12 -8.15
N MET A 164 -4.63 -0.25 -8.34
CA MET A 164 -4.11 0.11 -9.65
C MET A 164 -3.45 -1.07 -10.36
N LEU A 165 -2.70 -1.90 -9.65
CA LEU A 165 -2.12 -3.12 -10.22
C LEU A 165 -3.20 -4.06 -10.75
N ALA A 166 -4.30 -4.24 -10.03
CA ALA A 166 -5.44 -5.04 -10.50
C ALA A 166 -6.14 -4.41 -11.71
N GLN A 167 -6.29 -3.07 -11.74
CA GLN A 167 -6.84 -2.35 -12.90
C GLN A 167 -5.94 -2.46 -14.13
N MET A 168 -4.62 -2.36 -13.96
CA MET A 168 -3.63 -2.53 -15.00
C MET A 168 -3.68 -3.95 -15.57
N GLU A 169 -3.77 -4.98 -14.72
CA GLU A 169 -3.93 -6.37 -15.16
C GLU A 169 -5.23 -6.56 -15.96
N ALA A 170 -6.34 -6.02 -15.49
CA ALA A 170 -7.62 -6.05 -16.20
C ALA A 170 -7.58 -5.32 -17.55
N ALA A 171 -6.75 -4.26 -17.67
CA ALA A 171 -6.49 -3.55 -18.94
C ALA A 171 -5.50 -4.28 -19.86
N GLY A 172 -5.00 -5.45 -19.44
CA GLY A 172 -4.05 -6.27 -20.20
C GLY A 172 -2.63 -5.70 -20.24
N VAL A 173 -2.21 -5.01 -19.18
CA VAL A 173 -0.81 -4.56 -19.00
C VAL A 173 0.07 -5.77 -18.75
N ASP A 174 1.22 -5.81 -19.43
CA ASP A 174 2.22 -6.89 -19.29
C ASP A 174 3.29 -6.54 -18.23
N VAL A 175 3.70 -5.27 -18.22
CA VAL A 175 4.80 -4.78 -17.39
C VAL A 175 4.37 -3.49 -16.68
N VAL A 176 4.63 -3.41 -15.38
CA VAL A 176 4.49 -2.17 -14.60
C VAL A 176 5.86 -1.71 -14.16
N VAL A 177 6.19 -0.44 -14.41
CA VAL A 177 7.39 0.21 -13.88
C VAL A 177 6.96 1.17 -12.77
N MET A 178 7.50 0.96 -11.57
CA MET A 178 7.10 1.70 -10.37
C MET A 178 8.29 2.44 -9.76
N GLU A 179 8.14 3.75 -9.54
CA GLU A 179 9.06 4.49 -8.68
C GLU A 179 8.78 4.13 -7.22
N VAL A 180 9.82 3.66 -6.51
CA VAL A 180 9.72 3.26 -5.10
C VAL A 180 10.55 4.21 -4.24
N SER A 181 9.88 5.13 -3.53
CA SER A 181 10.53 6.07 -2.62
C SER A 181 10.92 5.38 -1.31
N SER A 182 11.92 5.91 -0.61
CA SER A 182 12.32 5.40 0.72
C SER A 182 11.19 5.53 1.75
N HIS A 183 10.43 6.61 1.70
CA HIS A 183 9.23 6.77 2.52
C HIS A 183 8.20 5.66 2.28
N ALA A 184 8.03 5.25 1.01
CA ALA A 184 7.09 4.19 0.66
C ALA A 184 7.53 2.82 1.21
N ILE A 185 8.83 2.54 1.18
CA ILE A 185 9.39 1.31 1.76
C ILE A 185 9.22 1.34 3.28
N ASP A 186 9.61 2.43 3.93
CA ASP A 186 9.50 2.58 5.39
C ASP A 186 8.06 2.49 5.89
N GLN A 187 7.12 3.08 5.16
CA GLN A 187 5.70 3.07 5.47
C GLN A 187 4.97 1.82 4.93
N GLN A 188 5.69 0.81 4.45
CA GLN A 188 5.15 -0.46 3.95
C GLN A 188 4.15 -0.31 2.78
N ARG A 189 4.23 0.78 1.98
CA ARG A 189 3.27 1.05 0.91
C ARG A 189 3.33 0.05 -0.25
N VAL A 190 4.49 -0.59 -0.43
CA VAL A 190 4.75 -1.56 -1.51
C VAL A 190 4.93 -2.98 -1.00
N CYS A 191 4.63 -3.24 0.28
CA CYS A 191 4.60 -4.59 0.81
C CYS A 191 3.49 -5.40 0.14
N GLY A 192 3.74 -6.70 -0.09
CA GLY A 192 2.81 -7.57 -0.81
C GLY A 192 2.86 -7.41 -2.34
N VAL A 193 3.61 -6.44 -2.89
CA VAL A 193 3.82 -6.31 -4.34
C VAL A 193 4.88 -7.31 -4.80
N PRO A 194 4.56 -8.24 -5.73
CA PRO A 194 5.49 -9.26 -6.21
C PRO A 194 6.43 -8.66 -7.27
N PHE A 195 7.52 -8.03 -6.85
CA PHE A 195 8.49 -7.46 -7.78
C PHE A 195 9.23 -8.54 -8.56
N ALA A 196 9.15 -8.49 -9.88
CA ALA A 196 9.94 -9.33 -10.80
C ALA A 196 11.39 -8.86 -10.93
N GLY A 197 11.65 -7.59 -10.62
CA GLY A 197 12.99 -7.01 -10.61
C GLY A 197 13.01 -5.65 -9.95
N ALA A 198 14.20 -5.19 -9.57
CA ALA A 198 14.38 -3.87 -8.98
C ALA A 198 15.72 -3.25 -9.44
N ALA A 199 15.74 -1.93 -9.57
CA ALA A 199 16.92 -1.14 -9.89
C ALA A 199 17.19 -0.10 -8.80
N PHE A 200 18.47 0.07 -8.46
CA PHE A 200 18.97 1.11 -7.57
C PHE A 200 19.79 2.11 -8.39
N THR A 201 19.33 3.34 -8.54
CA THR A 201 19.96 4.32 -9.41
C THR A 201 21.23 4.92 -8.79
N ASN A 202 21.09 5.52 -7.62
CA ASN A 202 22.18 6.11 -6.84
C ASN A 202 21.74 6.42 -5.40
N LEU A 203 22.72 6.75 -4.56
CA LEU A 203 22.53 7.22 -3.19
C LEU A 203 23.35 8.49 -2.98
N THR A 204 22.66 9.61 -2.81
CA THR A 204 23.22 10.89 -2.41
C THR A 204 22.46 11.45 -1.23
N GLN A 205 22.96 12.50 -0.59
CA GLN A 205 22.32 13.10 0.56
C GLN A 205 20.94 13.67 0.20
N ASP A 206 19.89 13.13 0.83
CA ASP A 206 18.51 13.59 0.73
C ASP A 206 17.69 12.99 1.87
N HIS A 207 16.55 13.58 2.20
CA HIS A 207 15.58 13.08 3.19
C HIS A 207 16.16 12.73 4.56
N LEU A 208 17.23 13.40 5.02
CA LEU A 208 17.83 13.16 6.33
C LEU A 208 16.98 13.70 7.49
N ASP A 209 16.06 14.60 7.21
CA ASP A 209 14.98 15.02 8.11
C ASP A 209 14.08 13.85 8.52
N PHE A 210 13.89 12.88 7.63
CA PHE A 210 13.11 11.65 7.86
C PHE A 210 14.01 10.47 8.32
N HIS A 211 15.11 10.20 7.62
CA HIS A 211 15.96 9.01 7.82
C HIS A 211 17.07 9.18 8.86
N LYS A 212 17.27 10.41 9.38
CA LYS A 212 18.29 10.81 10.37
C LYS A 212 19.72 10.79 9.81
N ASP A 213 20.17 9.72 9.14
CA ASP A 213 21.50 9.54 8.58
C ASP A 213 21.50 8.75 7.26
N MET A 214 22.62 8.78 6.56
CA MET A 214 22.81 8.13 5.26
C MET A 214 22.76 6.60 5.34
N GLU A 215 23.17 6.02 6.47
CA GLU A 215 23.15 4.57 6.67
C GLU A 215 21.71 4.06 6.80
N SER A 216 20.89 4.72 7.62
CA SER A 216 19.46 4.43 7.76
C SER A 216 18.72 4.61 6.43
N TYR A 217 19.06 5.67 5.68
CA TYR A 217 18.51 5.92 4.36
C TYR A 217 18.86 4.81 3.35
N PHE A 218 20.13 4.37 3.34
CA PHE A 218 20.56 3.23 2.54
C PHE A 218 19.85 1.93 2.93
N LYS A 219 19.85 1.59 4.24
CA LYS A 219 19.19 0.39 4.76
C LYS A 219 17.72 0.33 4.37
N THR A 220 17.01 1.46 4.46
CA THR A 220 15.60 1.51 4.03
C THR A 220 15.45 1.15 2.55
N LYS A 221 16.24 1.75 1.65
CA LYS A 221 16.16 1.43 0.21
C LYS A 221 16.59 -0.01 -0.10
N ALA A 222 17.56 -0.55 0.64
CA ALA A 222 18.06 -1.91 0.45
C ALA A 222 16.96 -2.97 0.73
N ARG A 223 15.97 -2.66 1.54
CA ARG A 223 14.82 -3.54 1.81
C ARG A 223 14.06 -3.95 0.54
N LEU A 224 14.01 -3.09 -0.47
CA LEU A 224 13.41 -3.43 -1.78
C LEU A 224 14.06 -4.67 -2.42
N PHE A 225 15.32 -4.94 -2.10
CA PHE A 225 16.11 -6.04 -2.69
C PHE A 225 16.21 -7.25 -1.77
N LEU A 226 16.08 -7.04 -0.47
CA LEU A 226 16.37 -8.05 0.56
C LEU A 226 15.10 -8.65 1.19
N GLU A 227 14.08 -7.84 1.39
CA GLU A 227 12.93 -8.19 2.22
C GLU A 227 11.61 -8.29 1.45
N LEU A 228 11.44 -7.52 0.36
CA LEU A 228 10.19 -7.51 -0.37
C LEU A 228 10.02 -8.76 -1.24
N PRO A 229 8.79 -9.29 -1.36
CA PRO A 229 8.54 -10.51 -2.11
C PRO A 229 8.93 -10.33 -3.58
N ARG A 230 9.50 -11.39 -4.15
CA ARG A 230 9.83 -11.49 -5.57
C ARG A 230 8.81 -12.38 -6.26
N ALA A 231 8.48 -12.06 -7.50
CA ALA A 231 7.74 -12.98 -8.37
C ALA A 231 8.61 -14.22 -8.66
N GLU A 232 8.04 -15.41 -8.54
CA GLU A 232 8.67 -16.65 -8.95
C GLU A 232 8.71 -16.81 -10.47
#